data_1a72128cb2aae86fd01ba0ce79ce304c
#
_entry.id   1a72128cb2aae86fd01ba0ce79ce304c
#
_cell.length_a   1.000
_cell.length_b   1.000
_cell.length_c   1.000
_cell.angle_alpha   90.00
_cell.angle_beta   90.00
_cell.angle_gamma   90.00
#
_symmetry.space_group_name_H-M   'P 1'
#
loop_
_entity.id
_entity.type
_entity.pdbx_description
1 polymer ?
#
loop_
_entity_poly.entity_id
_entity_poly.type
_entity_poly.pdbx_seq_one_letter_code
_entity_poly.pdbx_strand_id
1 'polypeptide(L)'
;KFKNRFNDTYESILKRYKKRVLFFIQKKWLSMGLVVASIAILVFFMNTTPTGMVPNEDTGTLMGAVTLPPGTSQDRSEKILARVDSLIASDPAVLSRTMISGFSFIGGQGPSYGSFIIKLKDWDERSMIQNSDVVVGSLYMRAQKIIKEAQVLFFAPPMIPGYSASTDIEVNMQDKTGGDLNKFFDVVNDYTAALEARPEIN
;
A
#
# COMPACT_ATOMS: atom_id res chain seq x y z
N LYS A 1 -41.52 23.48 -37.30
CA LYS A 1 -40.43 24.34 -36.75
C LYS A 1 -39.26 23.52 -36.19
N PHE A 2 -39.48 22.43 -35.43
CA PHE A 2 -38.43 21.61 -34.84
C PHE A 2 -37.56 20.88 -35.89
N LYS A 3 -38.21 20.27 -36.89
CA LYS A 3 -37.55 19.56 -38.00
C LYS A 3 -36.60 20.45 -38.81
N ASN A 4 -36.98 21.69 -39.08
CA ASN A 4 -36.13 22.63 -39.81
C ASN A 4 -34.91 23.05 -39.02
N ARG A 5 -35.06 23.36 -37.72
CA ARG A 5 -33.93 23.66 -36.83
C ARG A 5 -32.97 22.48 -36.72
N PHE A 6 -33.48 21.26 -36.61
CA PHE A 6 -32.64 20.06 -36.56
C PHE A 6 -31.84 19.90 -37.85
N ASN A 7 -32.50 20.03 -39.04
CA ASN A 7 -31.83 19.93 -40.33
C ASN A 7 -30.75 21.01 -40.50
N ASP A 8 -31.03 22.25 -40.15
CA ASP A 8 -30.07 23.36 -40.25
C ASP A 8 -28.85 23.12 -39.36
N THR A 9 -29.08 22.65 -38.15
CA THR A 9 -27.99 22.30 -37.22
C THR A 9 -27.17 21.11 -37.74
N TYR A 10 -27.83 20.07 -38.24
CA TYR A 10 -27.19 18.90 -38.84
C TYR A 10 -26.33 19.26 -40.05
N GLU A 11 -26.86 20.05 -40.98
CA GLU A 11 -26.08 20.50 -42.14
C GLU A 11 -24.89 21.38 -41.75
N SER A 12 -25.05 22.23 -40.76
CA SER A 12 -23.96 23.05 -40.25
C SER A 12 -22.83 22.18 -39.67
N ILE A 13 -23.18 21.17 -38.87
CA ILE A 13 -22.23 20.20 -38.32
C ILE A 13 -21.55 19.41 -39.43
N LEU A 14 -22.33 18.93 -40.40
CA LEU A 14 -21.83 18.17 -41.56
C LEU A 14 -20.82 18.97 -42.41
N LYS A 15 -21.11 20.26 -42.66
CA LYS A 15 -20.19 21.16 -43.36
C LYS A 15 -18.87 21.35 -42.61
N ARG A 16 -18.95 21.56 -41.28
CA ARG A 16 -17.73 21.66 -40.43
C ARG A 16 -16.92 20.37 -40.40
N TYR A 17 -17.61 19.22 -40.31
CA TYR A 17 -16.98 17.92 -40.35
C TYR A 17 -16.25 17.68 -41.67
N LYS A 18 -16.93 17.88 -42.81
CA LYS A 18 -16.32 17.74 -44.13
C LYS A 18 -15.07 18.62 -44.28
N LYS A 19 -15.14 19.88 -43.83
CA LYS A 19 -14.01 20.80 -43.92
C LYS A 19 -12.82 20.31 -43.11
N ARG A 20 -13.03 19.80 -41.90
CA ARG A 20 -11.97 19.26 -41.05
C ARG A 20 -11.36 17.98 -41.63
N VAL A 21 -12.19 17.07 -42.12
CA VAL A 21 -11.71 15.84 -42.77
C VAL A 21 -10.85 16.16 -43.98
N LEU A 22 -11.30 17.05 -44.88
CA LEU A 22 -10.52 17.47 -46.04
C LEU A 22 -9.20 18.14 -45.65
N PHE A 23 -9.19 18.94 -44.57
CA PHE A 23 -7.98 19.54 -44.07
C PHE A 23 -6.96 18.45 -43.63
N PHE A 24 -7.38 17.43 -42.91
CA PHE A 24 -6.50 16.34 -42.49
C PHE A 24 -6.03 15.47 -43.66
N ILE A 25 -6.87 15.24 -44.68
CA ILE A 25 -6.49 14.52 -45.88
C ILE A 25 -5.44 15.30 -46.67
N GLN A 26 -5.59 16.62 -46.80
CA GLN A 26 -4.63 17.48 -47.50
C GLN A 26 -3.31 17.64 -46.77
N LYS A 27 -3.36 17.61 -45.44
CA LYS A 27 -2.18 17.75 -44.57
C LYS A 27 -1.71 16.40 -44.02
N LYS A 28 -1.27 15.51 -44.91
CA LYS A 28 -0.86 14.14 -44.61
C LYS A 28 0.16 14.07 -43.46
N TRP A 29 1.16 14.96 -43.47
CA TRP A 29 2.18 15.02 -42.44
C TRP A 29 1.62 15.39 -41.06
N LEU A 30 0.62 16.26 -41.02
CA LEU A 30 -0.05 16.64 -39.79
C LEU A 30 -0.83 15.46 -39.19
N SER A 31 -1.57 14.74 -40.03
CA SER A 31 -2.33 13.55 -39.64
C SER A 31 -1.41 12.45 -39.14
N MET A 32 -0.30 12.21 -39.84
CA MET A 32 0.71 11.23 -39.45
C MET A 32 1.40 11.62 -38.15
N GLY A 33 1.73 12.90 -37.97
CA GLY A 33 2.30 13.43 -36.73
C GLY A 33 1.37 13.26 -35.53
N LEU A 34 0.06 13.46 -35.71
CA LEU A 34 -0.94 13.28 -34.67
C LEU A 34 -1.06 11.80 -34.24
N VAL A 35 -1.02 10.88 -35.21
CA VAL A 35 -1.02 9.44 -34.91
C VAL A 35 0.24 9.03 -34.14
N VAL A 36 1.42 9.49 -34.61
CA VAL A 36 2.68 9.21 -33.93
C VAL A 36 2.69 9.79 -32.51
N ALA A 37 2.19 11.01 -32.33
CA ALA A 37 2.05 11.63 -31.02
C ALA A 37 1.11 10.84 -30.09
N SER A 38 -0.02 10.34 -30.62
CA SER A 38 -0.94 9.51 -29.84
C SER A 38 -0.31 8.19 -29.38
N ILE A 39 0.47 7.57 -30.28
CA ILE A 39 1.20 6.33 -29.94
C ILE A 39 2.29 6.63 -28.90
N ALA A 40 3.03 7.73 -29.06
CA ALA A 40 4.06 8.13 -28.10
C ALA A 40 3.47 8.40 -26.69
N ILE A 41 2.33 9.09 -26.62
CA ILE A 41 1.60 9.34 -25.37
C ILE A 41 1.12 8.01 -24.76
N LEU A 42 0.57 7.10 -25.57
CA LEU A 42 0.13 5.78 -25.11
C LEU A 42 1.30 4.99 -24.50
N VAL A 43 2.42 4.90 -25.20
CA VAL A 43 3.63 4.21 -24.71
C VAL A 43 4.16 4.87 -23.44
N PHE A 44 4.16 6.20 -23.38
CA PHE A 44 4.55 6.94 -22.18
C PHE A 44 3.68 6.57 -20.98
N PHE A 45 2.35 6.57 -21.14
CA PHE A 45 1.45 6.18 -20.05
C PHE A 45 1.56 4.70 -19.69
N MET A 46 1.76 3.81 -20.65
CA MET A 46 1.98 2.38 -20.36
C MET A 46 3.22 2.14 -19.49
N ASN A 47 4.28 2.92 -19.70
CA ASN A 47 5.52 2.79 -18.92
C ASN A 47 5.47 3.51 -17.56
N THR A 48 4.65 4.56 -17.43
CA THR A 48 4.59 5.38 -16.20
C THR A 48 3.43 4.98 -15.28
N THR A 49 2.41 4.31 -15.82
CA THR A 49 1.27 3.88 -15.01
C THR A 49 1.61 2.58 -14.28
N PRO A 50 1.59 2.56 -12.94
CA PRO A 50 1.83 1.34 -12.19
C PRO A 50 0.78 0.29 -12.55
N THR A 51 1.23 -0.92 -12.90
CA THR A 51 0.37 -2.05 -13.19
C THR A 51 0.11 -2.83 -11.91
N GLY A 52 -1.11 -2.76 -11.40
CA GLY A 52 -1.57 -3.53 -10.26
C GLY A 52 -2.96 -4.08 -10.51
N MET A 53 -3.27 -5.26 -9.94
CA MET A 53 -4.60 -5.87 -10.13
C MET A 53 -5.67 -5.08 -9.38
N VAL A 54 -5.33 -4.51 -8.22
CA VAL A 54 -6.19 -3.63 -7.42
C VAL A 54 -5.32 -2.49 -6.90
N PRO A 55 -5.68 -1.22 -7.16
CA PRO A 55 -5.00 -0.09 -6.55
C PRO A 55 -5.14 -0.13 -5.03
N ASN A 56 -4.09 0.23 -4.31
CA ASN A 56 -4.18 0.41 -2.86
C ASN A 56 -5.08 1.61 -2.55
N GLU A 57 -6.18 1.35 -1.87
CA GLU A 57 -7.11 2.39 -1.43
C GLU A 57 -6.99 2.59 0.09
N ASP A 58 -7.19 3.82 0.54
CA ASP A 58 -7.26 4.12 1.96
C ASP A 58 -8.62 3.68 2.52
N THR A 59 -8.67 2.49 3.11
CA THR A 59 -9.87 1.93 3.75
C THR A 59 -10.17 2.56 5.11
N GLY A 60 -9.33 3.46 5.59
CA GLY A 60 -9.45 4.02 6.94
C GLY A 60 -9.19 3.01 8.06
N THR A 61 -8.63 1.85 7.73
CA THR A 61 -8.31 0.81 8.71
C THR A 61 -6.83 0.45 8.60
N LEU A 62 -6.14 0.40 9.73
CA LEU A 62 -4.74 -0.04 9.81
C LEU A 62 -4.64 -1.23 10.76
N MET A 63 -3.65 -2.06 10.51
CA MET A 63 -3.25 -3.16 11.38
C MET A 63 -1.91 -2.87 12.01
N GLY A 64 -1.74 -3.27 13.26
CA GLY A 64 -0.46 -3.25 13.96
C GLY A 64 -0.09 -4.66 14.40
N ALA A 65 1.17 -5.02 14.24
CA ALA A 65 1.75 -6.26 14.77
C ALA A 65 2.90 -5.92 15.71
N VAL A 66 2.87 -6.52 16.88
CA VAL A 66 3.90 -6.37 17.92
C VAL A 66 4.50 -7.72 18.22
N THR A 67 5.81 -7.83 18.04
CA THR A 67 6.57 -9.03 18.33
C THR A 67 7.61 -8.74 19.39
N LEU A 68 7.53 -9.46 20.49
CA LEU A 68 8.49 -9.39 21.60
C LEU A 68 9.50 -10.55 21.50
N PRO A 69 10.64 -10.45 22.19
CA PRO A 69 11.60 -11.55 22.26
C PRO A 69 10.95 -12.84 22.76
N PRO A 70 11.35 -14.00 22.20
CA PRO A 70 10.85 -15.30 22.65
C PRO A 70 11.02 -15.50 24.17
N GLY A 71 10.02 -16.11 24.81
CA GLY A 71 10.04 -16.33 26.27
C GLY A 71 9.57 -15.14 27.09
N THR A 72 9.09 -14.06 26.48
CA THR A 72 8.48 -12.95 27.22
C THR A 72 7.17 -13.41 27.87
N SER A 73 6.99 -13.11 29.16
CA SER A 73 5.77 -13.40 29.88
C SER A 73 4.61 -12.53 29.40
N GLN A 74 3.39 -13.04 29.51
CA GLN A 74 2.18 -12.32 29.09
C GLN A 74 2.04 -10.97 29.80
N ASP A 75 2.30 -10.89 31.11
CA ASP A 75 2.24 -9.63 31.87
C ASP A 75 3.19 -8.55 31.34
N ARG A 76 4.37 -8.99 30.89
CA ARG A 76 5.36 -8.08 30.30
C ARG A 76 4.90 -7.63 28.90
N SER A 77 4.35 -8.55 28.11
CA SER A 77 3.79 -8.24 26.80
C SER A 77 2.66 -7.23 26.91
N GLU A 78 1.73 -7.44 27.85
CA GLU A 78 0.61 -6.51 28.07
C GLU A 78 1.04 -5.11 28.46
N LYS A 79 2.09 -4.98 29.29
CA LYS A 79 2.66 -3.66 29.63
C LYS A 79 3.24 -2.93 28.42
N ILE A 80 3.92 -3.67 27.53
CA ILE A 80 4.47 -3.08 26.30
C ILE A 80 3.35 -2.75 25.32
N LEU A 81 2.35 -3.64 25.18
CA LEU A 81 1.18 -3.39 24.37
C LEU A 81 0.39 -2.16 24.83
N ALA A 82 0.25 -1.95 26.14
CA ALA A 82 -0.39 -0.73 26.69
C ALA A 82 0.39 0.55 26.35
N ARG A 83 1.74 0.49 26.28
CA ARG A 83 2.56 1.62 25.81
C ARG A 83 2.34 1.90 24.32
N VAL A 84 2.27 0.84 23.51
CA VAL A 84 1.95 0.96 22.07
C VAL A 84 0.53 1.51 21.89
N ASP A 85 -0.44 1.04 22.67
CA ASP A 85 -1.82 1.55 22.66
C ASP A 85 -1.87 3.05 22.95
N SER A 86 -1.14 3.50 23.98
CA SER A 86 -1.05 4.92 24.32
C SER A 86 -0.41 5.76 23.20
N LEU A 87 0.58 5.20 22.49
CA LEU A 87 1.19 5.83 21.35
C LEU A 87 0.19 6.00 20.20
N ILE A 88 -0.56 4.95 19.87
CA ILE A 88 -1.60 4.98 18.85
C ILE A 88 -2.69 5.99 19.23
N ALA A 89 -3.13 6.00 20.50
CA ALA A 89 -4.13 6.93 21.02
C ALA A 89 -3.75 8.40 20.87
N SER A 90 -2.46 8.71 20.88
CA SER A 90 -1.97 10.08 20.78
C SER A 90 -1.98 10.63 19.35
N ASP A 91 -2.31 9.81 18.34
CA ASP A 91 -2.39 10.26 16.96
C ASP A 91 -3.78 10.86 16.67
N PRO A 92 -3.86 12.11 16.17
CA PRO A 92 -5.13 12.79 15.93
C PRO A 92 -5.97 12.17 14.82
N ALA A 93 -5.36 11.37 13.92
CA ALA A 93 -6.06 10.68 12.83
C ALA A 93 -6.80 9.43 13.31
N VAL A 94 -6.49 8.92 14.51
CA VAL A 94 -7.10 7.69 15.04
C VAL A 94 -8.46 7.99 15.67
N LEU A 95 -9.48 7.26 15.21
CA LEU A 95 -10.84 7.30 15.76
C LEU A 95 -11.01 6.28 16.89
N SER A 96 -10.67 5.03 16.61
CA SER A 96 -10.78 3.93 17.56
C SER A 96 -9.69 2.90 17.34
N ARG A 97 -9.43 2.10 18.37
CA ARG A 97 -8.42 1.05 18.32
C ARG A 97 -8.83 -0.14 19.17
N THR A 98 -8.43 -1.31 18.75
CA THR A 98 -8.63 -2.56 19.48
C THR A 98 -7.29 -3.25 19.64
N MET A 99 -6.92 -3.60 20.86
CA MET A 99 -5.72 -4.35 21.21
C MET A 99 -6.08 -5.83 21.39
N ILE A 100 -5.28 -6.71 20.79
CA ILE A 100 -5.41 -8.16 20.92
C ILE A 100 -4.07 -8.67 21.46
N SER A 101 -4.09 -9.24 22.66
CA SER A 101 -2.92 -9.86 23.30
C SER A 101 -2.84 -11.34 22.95
N GLY A 102 -1.62 -11.85 22.76
CA GLY A 102 -1.38 -13.27 22.46
C GLY A 102 -1.59 -13.69 21.03
N PHE A 103 -1.82 -12.74 20.12
CA PHE A 103 -2.01 -13.02 18.69
C PHE A 103 -1.31 -11.96 17.84
N SER A 104 -0.70 -12.40 16.73
CA SER A 104 -0.14 -11.51 15.70
C SER A 104 -0.63 -11.93 14.33
N PHE A 105 -1.01 -10.97 13.49
CA PHE A 105 -1.39 -11.22 12.09
C PHE A 105 -0.23 -11.79 11.25
N ILE A 106 1.00 -11.57 11.70
CA ILE A 106 2.23 -12.01 11.00
C ILE A 106 2.88 -13.20 11.74
N GLY A 107 3.02 -13.09 13.07
CA GLY A 107 3.79 -14.06 13.87
C GLY A 107 3.00 -15.25 14.42
N GLY A 108 1.66 -15.26 14.28
CA GLY A 108 0.80 -16.31 14.79
C GLY A 108 0.37 -16.12 16.24
N GLN A 109 0.30 -17.19 17.03
CA GLN A 109 -0.20 -17.17 18.40
C GLN A 109 0.92 -17.42 19.42
N GLY A 110 0.88 -16.71 20.54
CA GLY A 110 1.82 -16.91 21.64
C GLY A 110 1.89 -15.70 22.58
N PRO A 111 2.41 -15.88 23.81
CA PRO A 111 2.47 -14.81 24.82
C PRO A 111 3.37 -13.63 24.41
N SER A 112 4.28 -13.85 23.47
CA SER A 112 5.20 -12.81 22.95
C SER A 112 4.62 -11.99 21.80
N TYR A 113 3.33 -12.15 21.47
CA TYR A 113 2.69 -11.49 20.35
C TYR A 113 1.54 -10.59 20.79
N GLY A 114 1.33 -9.53 20.02
CA GLY A 114 0.17 -8.67 20.13
C GLY A 114 -0.19 -8.05 18.80
N SER A 115 -1.44 -7.66 18.66
CA SER A 115 -1.93 -7.00 17.45
C SER A 115 -2.85 -5.84 17.80
N PHE A 116 -2.96 -4.94 16.85
CA PHE A 116 -3.87 -3.80 16.90
C PHE A 116 -4.69 -3.74 15.62
N ILE A 117 -5.97 -3.45 15.77
CA ILE A 117 -6.85 -3.00 14.70
C ILE A 117 -7.14 -1.54 15.00
N ILE A 118 -6.77 -0.66 14.08
CA ILE A 118 -6.82 0.79 14.25
C ILE A 118 -7.78 1.33 13.19
N LYS A 119 -8.82 2.01 13.61
CA LYS A 119 -9.72 2.72 12.72
C LYS A 119 -9.38 4.19 12.72
N LEU A 120 -9.13 4.74 11.55
CA LEU A 120 -8.91 6.15 11.33
C LEU A 120 -10.24 6.89 11.23
N LYS A 121 -10.22 8.19 11.46
CA LYS A 121 -11.36 9.09 11.21
C LYS A 121 -11.75 9.07 9.74
N ASP A 122 -12.95 9.50 9.42
CA ASP A 122 -13.42 9.62 8.04
C ASP A 122 -12.57 10.64 7.26
N TRP A 123 -12.52 10.49 5.95
CA TRP A 123 -11.67 11.31 5.08
C TRP A 123 -11.94 12.81 5.20
N ASP A 124 -13.20 13.18 5.41
CA ASP A 124 -13.62 14.58 5.60
C ASP A 124 -13.11 15.20 6.90
N GLU A 125 -12.80 14.36 7.91
CA GLU A 125 -12.27 14.76 9.20
C GLU A 125 -10.73 14.70 9.27
N ARG A 126 -10.10 14.10 8.27
CA ARG A 126 -8.64 14.00 8.14
C ARG A 126 -8.13 15.08 7.19
N SER A 127 -6.98 15.69 7.50
CA SER A 127 -6.31 16.56 6.54
C SER A 127 -5.74 15.73 5.38
N MET A 128 -5.53 16.33 4.20
CA MET A 128 -4.94 15.66 3.04
C MET A 128 -3.55 15.03 3.32
N ILE A 129 -2.87 15.49 4.38
CA ILE A 129 -1.55 15.00 4.81
C ILE A 129 -1.69 13.76 5.72
N GLN A 130 -2.90 13.40 6.15
CA GLN A 130 -3.18 12.25 7.06
C GLN A 130 -3.75 11.04 6.29
N ASN A 131 -3.22 10.78 5.12
CA ASN A 131 -3.45 9.53 4.40
C ASN A 131 -2.94 8.33 5.21
N SER A 132 -3.52 7.14 5.02
CA SER A 132 -3.15 5.89 5.72
C SER A 132 -1.65 5.63 5.71
N ASP A 133 -0.97 5.81 4.58
CA ASP A 133 0.47 5.57 4.44
C ASP A 133 1.30 6.54 5.29
N VAL A 134 0.90 7.81 5.36
CA VAL A 134 1.57 8.81 6.19
C VAL A 134 1.38 8.52 7.68
N VAL A 135 0.15 8.10 8.06
CA VAL A 135 -0.13 7.70 9.45
C VAL A 135 0.67 6.46 9.83
N VAL A 136 0.74 5.44 8.97
CA VAL A 136 1.58 4.25 9.16
C VAL A 136 3.04 4.65 9.38
N GLY A 137 3.60 5.48 8.48
CA GLY A 137 4.97 5.97 8.61
C GLY A 137 5.22 6.74 9.91
N SER A 138 4.30 7.63 10.29
CA SER A 138 4.41 8.42 11.53
C SER A 138 4.36 7.54 12.79
N LEU A 139 3.41 6.62 12.85
CA LEU A 139 3.28 5.67 13.96
C LEU A 139 4.51 4.77 14.06
N TYR A 140 5.02 4.26 12.93
CA TYR A 140 6.23 3.44 12.89
C TYR A 140 7.45 4.20 13.43
N MET A 141 7.71 5.41 12.93
CA MET A 141 8.84 6.22 13.38
C MET A 141 8.77 6.57 14.88
N ARG A 142 7.56 6.81 15.38
CA ARG A 142 7.34 7.10 16.82
C ARG A 142 7.50 5.84 17.65
N ALA A 143 6.99 4.70 17.18
CA ALA A 143 7.16 3.41 17.85
C ALA A 143 8.64 3.03 17.97
N GLN A 144 9.43 3.15 16.92
CA GLN A 144 10.86 2.89 16.90
C GLN A 144 11.66 3.76 17.90
N LYS A 145 11.19 4.97 18.16
CA LYS A 145 11.80 5.88 19.14
C LYS A 145 11.53 5.48 20.58
N ILE A 146 10.29 5.04 20.87
CA ILE A 146 9.76 4.87 22.24
C ILE A 146 9.84 3.42 22.69
N ILE A 147 9.62 2.47 21.79
CA ILE A 147 9.55 1.03 22.08
C ILE A 147 10.82 0.37 21.56
N LYS A 148 11.75 0.08 22.45
CA LYS A 148 13.03 -0.60 22.12
C LYS A 148 12.98 -2.09 22.38
N GLU A 149 12.01 -2.53 23.18
CA GLU A 149 11.90 -3.89 23.71
C GLU A 149 11.11 -4.83 22.81
N ALA A 150 10.44 -4.28 21.78
CA ALA A 150 9.60 -5.04 20.86
C ALA A 150 9.73 -4.50 19.44
N GLN A 151 9.54 -5.36 18.48
CA GLN A 151 9.37 -4.98 17.10
C GLN A 151 7.90 -4.61 16.86
N VAL A 152 7.67 -3.38 16.40
CA VAL A 152 6.32 -2.87 16.13
C VAL A 152 6.24 -2.51 14.65
N LEU A 153 5.26 -3.11 13.95
CA LEU A 153 4.97 -2.86 12.55
C LEU A 153 3.54 -2.37 12.41
N PHE A 154 3.33 -1.40 11.52
CA PHE A 154 2.01 -0.94 11.13
C PHE A 154 1.85 -1.09 9.62
N PHE A 155 0.68 -1.53 9.16
CA PHE A 155 0.40 -1.74 7.75
C PHE A 155 -1.11 -1.62 7.47
N ALA A 156 -1.46 -1.33 6.23
CA ALA A 156 -2.85 -1.40 5.78
C ALA A 156 -3.25 -2.87 5.53
N PRO A 157 -4.49 -3.28 5.83
CA PRO A 157 -4.96 -4.60 5.50
C PRO A 157 -4.95 -4.81 3.98
N PRO A 158 -4.74 -6.05 3.50
CA PRO A 158 -4.78 -6.34 2.07
C PRO A 158 -6.17 -6.06 1.52
N MET A 159 -6.23 -5.51 0.31
CA MET A 159 -7.49 -5.15 -0.37
C MET A 159 -8.34 -6.37 -0.71
N ILE A 160 -7.73 -7.53 -0.91
CA ILE A 160 -8.43 -8.79 -1.20
C ILE A 160 -8.33 -9.68 0.02
N PRO A 161 -9.45 -9.99 0.70
CA PRO A 161 -9.48 -10.91 1.83
C PRO A 161 -8.95 -12.29 1.43
N GLY A 162 -8.05 -12.86 2.22
CA GLY A 162 -7.45 -14.17 1.97
C GLY A 162 -6.16 -14.15 1.15
N TYR A 163 -5.77 -13.01 0.60
CA TYR A 163 -4.41 -12.78 0.17
C TYR A 163 -3.54 -12.37 1.37
N SER A 164 -2.23 -12.65 1.31
CA SER A 164 -1.28 -12.38 2.38
C SER A 164 -1.46 -10.98 2.99
N ALA A 165 -1.26 -10.85 4.28
CA ALA A 165 -1.26 -9.57 4.99
C ALA A 165 -0.15 -8.62 4.51
N SER A 166 0.85 -9.14 3.80
CA SER A 166 1.87 -8.40 3.07
C SER A 166 1.77 -8.71 1.58
N THR A 167 2.03 -7.73 0.75
CA THR A 167 2.21 -7.89 -0.71
C THR A 167 3.57 -8.52 -1.03
N ASP A 168 4.33 -8.86 -0.01
CA ASP A 168 5.71 -9.28 -0.08
C ASP A 168 5.85 -10.81 -0.13
N ILE A 169 7.03 -11.26 -0.52
CA ILE A 169 7.37 -12.69 -0.53
C ILE A 169 7.70 -13.13 0.90
N GLU A 170 6.87 -13.98 1.47
CA GLU A 170 7.12 -14.57 2.78
C GLU A 170 7.99 -15.82 2.63
N VAL A 171 9.16 -15.83 3.29
CA VAL A 171 10.06 -16.96 3.33
C VAL A 171 10.24 -17.46 4.76
N ASN A 172 9.75 -18.66 5.04
CA ASN A 172 9.92 -19.29 6.34
C ASN A 172 11.18 -20.19 6.36
N MET A 173 12.23 -19.74 7.05
CA MET A 173 13.46 -20.51 7.23
C MET A 173 13.41 -21.29 8.55
N GLN A 174 13.66 -22.58 8.46
CA GLN A 174 13.69 -23.48 9.61
C GLN A 174 15.05 -24.17 9.76
N ASP A 175 15.64 -24.11 10.96
CA ASP A 175 16.76 -25.01 11.31
C ASP A 175 16.21 -26.38 11.69
N LYS A 176 16.49 -27.39 10.87
CA LYS A 176 16.14 -28.79 11.12
C LYS A 176 17.27 -29.60 11.77
N THR A 177 18.42 -28.98 11.93
CA THR A 177 19.62 -29.66 12.46
C THR A 177 19.75 -29.56 13.98
N GLY A 178 19.06 -28.58 14.60
CA GLY A 178 19.19 -28.29 16.04
C GLY A 178 20.59 -27.82 16.43
N GLY A 179 21.31 -27.23 15.46
CA GLY A 179 22.69 -26.79 15.61
C GLY A 179 22.85 -25.43 16.31
N ASP A 180 23.97 -24.78 16.04
CA ASP A 180 24.30 -23.46 16.60
C ASP A 180 23.41 -22.39 15.97
N LEU A 181 22.61 -21.72 16.81
CA LEU A 181 21.71 -20.64 16.41
C LEU A 181 22.44 -19.47 15.73
N ASN A 182 23.69 -19.18 16.13
CA ASN A 182 24.45 -18.11 15.50
C ASN A 182 24.74 -18.43 14.03
N LYS A 183 25.13 -19.67 13.73
CA LYS A 183 25.34 -20.12 12.34
C LYS A 183 24.05 -20.07 11.53
N PHE A 184 22.91 -20.38 12.16
CA PHE A 184 21.62 -20.26 11.50
C PHE A 184 21.30 -18.79 11.16
N PHE A 185 21.53 -17.86 12.09
CA PHE A 185 21.33 -16.44 11.82
C PHE A 185 22.29 -15.88 10.76
N ASP A 186 23.54 -16.35 10.72
CA ASP A 186 24.49 -15.97 9.65
C ASP A 186 23.94 -16.38 8.28
N VAL A 187 23.44 -17.62 8.15
CA VAL A 187 22.83 -18.10 6.89
C VAL A 187 21.58 -17.29 6.54
N VAL A 188 20.75 -16.93 7.52
CA VAL A 188 19.55 -16.08 7.28
C VAL A 188 19.97 -14.71 6.76
N ASN A 189 20.97 -14.09 7.38
CA ASN A 189 21.47 -12.77 6.96
C ASN A 189 22.08 -12.80 5.56
N ASP A 190 22.87 -13.82 5.24
CA ASP A 190 23.46 -14.01 3.91
C ASP A 190 22.38 -14.20 2.85
N TYR A 191 21.34 -14.98 3.17
CA TYR A 191 20.21 -15.19 2.27
C TYR A 191 19.41 -13.89 2.05
N THR A 192 19.13 -13.14 3.11
CA THR A 192 18.42 -11.87 3.02
C THR A 192 19.19 -10.86 2.17
N ALA A 193 20.51 -10.74 2.40
CA ALA A 193 21.36 -9.86 1.59
C ALA A 193 21.40 -10.29 0.11
N ALA A 194 21.38 -11.60 -0.16
CA ALA A 194 21.31 -12.11 -1.52
C ALA A 194 19.96 -11.84 -2.21
N LEU A 195 18.85 -11.81 -1.45
CA LEU A 195 17.53 -11.44 -1.95
C LEU A 195 17.43 -9.94 -2.24
N GLU A 196 17.91 -9.10 -1.34
CA GLU A 196 17.91 -7.63 -1.52
C GLU A 196 18.75 -7.18 -2.71
N ALA A 197 19.77 -7.97 -3.10
CA ALA A 197 20.58 -7.72 -4.28
C ALA A 197 19.88 -8.05 -5.62
N ARG A 198 18.70 -8.67 -5.58
CA ARG A 198 17.97 -9.06 -6.78
C ARG A 198 17.04 -7.95 -7.28
N PRO A 199 17.17 -7.52 -8.55
CA PRO A 199 16.33 -6.45 -9.10
C PRO A 199 14.84 -6.83 -9.23
N GLU A 200 14.52 -8.14 -9.16
CA GLU A 200 13.14 -8.63 -9.25
C GLU A 200 12.36 -8.49 -7.93
N ILE A 201 13.07 -8.23 -6.82
CA ILE A 201 12.49 -8.18 -5.46
C ILE A 201 12.45 -6.73 -4.93
N ASN A 202 13.17 -5.83 -5.59
CA ASN A 202 13.31 -4.41 -5.16
C ASN A 202 12.32 -3.50 -5.88
#